data_b574433252c42cdeb8fe5ff6b643e692
#
_entry.id   b574433252c42cdeb8fe5ff6b643e692
#
_cell.length_a   1.000
_cell.length_b   1.000
_cell.length_c   1.000
_cell.angle_alpha   90.00
_cell.angle_beta   90.00
_cell.angle_gamma   90.00
#
_symmetry.space_group_name_H-M   'P 1'
#
loop_
_entity.id
_entity.type
_entity.pdbx_description
1 polymer ?
#
loop_
_entity_poly.entity_id
_entity_poly.type
_entity_poly.pdbx_seq_one_letter_code
_entity_poly.pdbx_strand_id
1 'polypeptide(L)'
;VTSLDSNPEAMKWALKNFNRNGIDEKYFNFFNSKFEDYDFGVQKFDRIILNNPTNCLPFLDKAMTLVVEKGMIHFYSICPKDDSFQLSEHLAEGFECMAKREVHAYSPSSSLFVFDIQRNLI
;
A
#
# COMPACT_ATOMS: atom_id res chain seq x y z
N VAL A 1 -11.76 -0.72 8.32
CA VAL A 1 -10.34 -0.60 7.95
C VAL A 1 -9.58 -1.82 8.44
N THR A 2 -8.72 -2.35 7.59
CA THR A 2 -7.84 -3.48 7.92
C THR A 2 -6.39 -3.02 7.83
N SER A 3 -5.61 -3.28 8.87
CA SER A 3 -4.19 -2.93 8.93
C SER A 3 -3.35 -4.14 9.28
N LEU A 4 -2.20 -4.28 8.64
CA LEU A 4 -1.23 -5.32 8.94
C LEU A 4 0.13 -4.70 9.23
N ASP A 5 0.81 -5.25 10.22
CA ASP A 5 2.21 -4.93 10.52
C ASP A 5 2.88 -6.14 11.15
N SER A 6 4.08 -6.45 10.72
CA SER A 6 4.85 -7.58 11.26
C SER A 6 5.44 -7.30 12.64
N ASN A 7 5.51 -6.02 13.04
CA ASN A 7 6.03 -5.63 14.34
C ASN A 7 4.92 -5.66 15.40
N PRO A 8 5.03 -6.51 16.45
CA PRO A 8 4.00 -6.57 17.49
C PRO A 8 3.82 -5.26 18.27
N GLU A 9 4.85 -4.43 18.36
CA GLU A 9 4.75 -3.11 18.98
C GLU A 9 3.83 -2.16 18.20
N ALA A 10 3.75 -2.30 16.89
CA ALA A 10 2.86 -1.49 16.07
C ALA A 10 1.39 -1.71 16.43
N MET A 11 1.00 -2.95 16.73
CA MET A 11 -0.35 -3.27 17.18
C MET A 11 -0.70 -2.57 18.50
N LYS A 12 0.24 -2.60 19.44
CA LYS A 12 0.08 -1.96 20.75
C LYS A 12 -0.15 -0.45 20.61
N TRP A 13 0.64 0.22 19.76
CA TRP A 13 0.51 1.65 19.53
C TRP A 13 -0.75 2.01 18.75
N ALA A 14 -1.13 1.18 17.78
CA ALA A 14 -2.36 1.35 17.03
C ALA A 14 -3.59 1.33 17.96
N LEU A 15 -3.67 0.36 18.86
CA LEU A 15 -4.77 0.26 19.82
C LEU A 15 -4.83 1.48 20.74
N LYS A 16 -3.69 1.94 21.23
CA LYS A 16 -3.62 3.16 22.05
C LYS A 16 -4.11 4.39 21.29
N ASN A 17 -3.70 4.54 20.05
CA ASN A 17 -4.09 5.68 19.21
C ASN A 17 -5.58 5.64 18.87
N PHE A 18 -6.15 4.49 18.59
CA PHE A 18 -7.58 4.35 18.35
C PHE A 18 -8.37 4.72 19.61
N ASN A 19 -7.96 4.23 20.78
CA ASN A 19 -8.61 4.57 22.03
C ASN A 19 -8.56 6.06 22.34
N ARG A 20 -7.40 6.71 22.13
CA ARG A 20 -7.25 8.16 22.33
C ARG A 20 -8.15 8.99 21.42
N ASN A 21 -8.44 8.48 20.24
CA ASN A 21 -9.27 9.17 19.24
C ASN A 21 -10.74 8.71 19.26
N GLY A 22 -11.13 7.91 20.24
CA GLY A 22 -12.51 7.45 20.39
C GLY A 22 -13.00 6.55 19.26
N ILE A 23 -12.09 5.85 18.59
CA ILE A 23 -12.45 4.95 17.49
C ILE A 23 -12.83 3.60 18.07
N ASP A 24 -14.07 3.17 17.80
CA ASP A 24 -14.62 1.88 18.24
C ASP A 24 -13.94 0.73 17.49
N GLU A 25 -13.63 -0.34 18.20
CA GLU A 25 -12.99 -1.54 17.65
C GLU A 25 -13.76 -2.18 16.48
N LYS A 26 -15.07 -1.96 16.40
CA LYS A 26 -15.89 -2.47 15.28
C LYS A 26 -15.54 -1.87 13.92
N TYR A 27 -14.81 -0.72 13.89
CA TYR A 27 -14.46 -0.03 12.67
C TYR A 27 -13.07 -0.39 12.14
N PHE A 28 -12.29 -1.19 12.85
CA PHE A 28 -10.97 -1.59 12.39
C PHE A 28 -10.63 -3.02 12.77
N ASN A 29 -9.76 -3.62 11.93
CA ASN A 29 -9.09 -4.90 12.20
C ASN A 29 -7.58 -4.65 12.13
N PHE A 30 -6.85 -5.15 13.11
CA PHE A 30 -5.40 -5.06 13.11
C PHE A 30 -4.80 -6.46 13.28
N PHE A 31 -3.92 -6.86 12.36
CA PHE A 31 -3.27 -8.16 12.38
C PHE A 31 -1.75 -8.00 12.48
N ASN A 32 -1.16 -8.68 13.45
CA ASN A 32 0.28 -8.80 13.56
C ASN A 32 0.76 -9.90 12.62
N SER A 33 1.01 -9.53 11.39
CA SER A 33 1.39 -10.46 10.31
C SER A 33 2.18 -9.74 9.25
N LYS A 34 3.04 -10.48 8.57
CA LYS A 34 3.63 -10.01 7.32
C LYS A 34 2.55 -10.03 6.24
N PHE A 35 2.56 -9.01 5.38
CA PHE A 35 1.59 -8.90 4.30
C PHE A 35 1.64 -10.11 3.36
N GLU A 36 2.85 -10.56 3.03
CA GLU A 36 3.07 -11.69 2.13
C GLU A 36 2.56 -13.02 2.68
N ASP A 37 2.45 -13.15 4.00
CA ASP A 37 2.03 -14.38 4.68
C ASP A 37 0.55 -14.41 5.03
N TYR A 38 -0.14 -13.26 4.99
CA TYR A 38 -1.54 -13.18 5.39
C TYR A 38 -2.45 -13.61 4.25
N ASP A 39 -3.37 -14.52 4.57
CA ASP A 39 -4.39 -14.99 3.63
C ASP A 39 -5.67 -14.17 3.80
N PHE A 40 -5.99 -13.35 2.80
CA PHE A 40 -7.19 -12.52 2.79
C PHE A 40 -8.44 -13.29 2.32
N GLY A 41 -8.28 -14.54 1.87
CA GLY A 41 -9.39 -15.32 1.33
C GLY A 41 -10.01 -14.65 0.11
N VAL A 42 -11.33 -14.46 0.16
CA VAL A 42 -12.09 -13.78 -0.92
C VAL A 42 -12.26 -12.28 -0.70
N GLN A 43 -11.67 -11.75 0.36
CA GLN A 43 -11.81 -10.34 0.73
C GLN A 43 -11.15 -9.43 -0.31
N LYS A 44 -11.83 -8.33 -0.68
CA LYS A 44 -11.34 -7.30 -1.58
C LYS A 44 -11.48 -5.94 -0.90
N PHE A 45 -10.69 -4.97 -1.36
CA PHE A 45 -10.64 -3.64 -0.76
C PHE A 45 -10.86 -2.57 -1.82
N ASP A 46 -11.54 -1.50 -1.42
CA ASP A 46 -11.75 -0.32 -2.26
C ASP A 46 -10.48 0.50 -2.39
N ARG A 47 -9.65 0.49 -1.36
CA ARG A 47 -8.42 1.27 -1.30
C ARG A 47 -7.36 0.51 -0.51
N ILE A 48 -6.18 0.45 -1.07
CA ILE A 48 -5.03 -0.20 -0.43
C ILE A 48 -3.89 0.80 -0.35
N ILE A 49 -3.29 0.93 0.82
CA ILE A 49 -2.11 1.77 1.03
C ILE A 49 -0.93 0.86 1.30
N LEU A 50 0.04 0.89 0.40
CA LEU A 50 1.29 0.15 0.54
C LEU A 50 2.40 1.11 0.94
N ASN A 51 2.62 1.24 2.24
CA ASN A 51 3.62 2.13 2.80
C ASN A 51 4.85 1.36 3.30
N ASN A 52 5.44 0.60 2.40
CA ASN A 52 6.72 -0.07 2.62
C ASN A 52 7.65 0.31 1.47
N PRO A 53 8.42 1.42 1.60
CA PRO A 53 9.09 2.05 0.47
C PRO A 53 10.28 1.29 -0.07
N THR A 54 10.76 0.27 0.64
CA THR A 54 11.88 -0.57 0.19
C THR A 54 11.37 -1.97 -0.12
N ASN A 55 11.89 -2.59 -1.20
CA ASN A 55 11.57 -3.96 -1.58
C ASN A 55 10.07 -4.22 -1.78
N CYS A 56 9.37 -3.27 -2.36
CA CYS A 56 7.91 -3.20 -2.33
C CYS A 56 7.20 -3.81 -3.56
N LEU A 57 7.92 -4.15 -4.63
CA LEU A 57 7.31 -4.70 -5.85
C LEU A 57 6.53 -6.01 -5.62
N PRO A 58 7.02 -6.97 -4.82
CA PRO A 58 6.24 -8.17 -4.53
C PRO A 58 4.92 -7.86 -3.80
N PHE A 59 4.89 -6.82 -2.98
CA PHE A 59 3.67 -6.38 -2.30
C PHE A 59 2.68 -5.78 -3.29
N LEU A 60 3.16 -5.07 -4.30
CA LEU A 60 2.31 -4.53 -5.36
C LEU A 60 1.59 -5.65 -6.10
N ASP A 61 2.30 -6.72 -6.46
CA ASP A 61 1.71 -7.87 -7.14
C ASP A 61 0.55 -8.45 -6.34
N LYS A 62 0.74 -8.67 -5.05
CA LYS A 62 -0.32 -9.16 -4.16
C LYS A 62 -1.48 -8.17 -4.05
N ALA A 63 -1.19 -6.90 -3.86
CA ALA A 63 -2.22 -5.87 -3.73
C ALA A 63 -3.11 -5.78 -4.97
N MET A 64 -2.55 -5.96 -6.16
CA MET A 64 -3.34 -5.96 -7.39
C MET A 64 -4.38 -7.09 -7.44
N THR A 65 -4.19 -8.17 -6.68
CA THR A 65 -5.19 -9.24 -6.56
C THR A 65 -6.29 -8.93 -5.55
N LEU A 66 -6.11 -7.92 -4.70
CA LEU A 66 -6.97 -7.64 -3.55
C LEU A 66 -7.83 -6.39 -3.72
N VAL A 67 -7.65 -5.61 -4.77
CA VAL A 67 -8.40 -4.39 -4.98
C VAL A 67 -9.60 -4.66 -5.87
N VAL A 68 -10.73 -4.01 -5.53
CA VAL A 68 -11.95 -4.11 -6.34
C VAL A 68 -11.81 -3.31 -7.64
N GLU A 69 -12.71 -3.60 -8.58
CA GLU A 69 -12.90 -2.80 -9.79
C GLU A 69 -13.10 -1.32 -9.42
N LYS A 70 -12.42 -0.41 -10.12
CA LYS A 70 -12.38 1.03 -9.82
C LYS A 70 -11.68 1.39 -8.50
N GLY A 71 -11.19 0.41 -7.75
CA GLY A 71 -10.44 0.65 -6.53
C GLY A 71 -9.05 1.22 -6.79
N MET A 72 -8.43 1.73 -5.75
CA MET A 72 -7.15 2.43 -5.82
C MET A 72 -6.10 1.76 -4.95
N ILE A 73 -4.87 1.72 -5.46
CA ILE A 73 -3.69 1.36 -4.69
C ILE A 73 -2.79 2.59 -4.60
N HIS A 74 -2.44 3.00 -3.39
CA HIS A 74 -1.46 4.05 -3.14
C HIS A 74 -0.14 3.37 -2.81
N PHE A 75 0.78 3.41 -3.76
CA PHE A 75 2.03 2.68 -3.70
C PHE A 75 3.19 3.64 -3.44
N TYR A 76 3.81 3.51 -2.27
CA TYR A 76 4.97 4.31 -1.87
C TYR A 76 6.25 3.56 -2.19
N SER A 77 7.14 4.19 -2.94
CA SER A 77 8.41 3.57 -3.32
C SER A 77 9.54 4.60 -3.41
N ILE A 78 10.71 4.20 -2.94
CA ILE A 78 11.93 4.98 -3.17
C ILE A 78 12.44 4.62 -4.56
N CYS A 79 12.48 5.62 -5.42
CA CYS A 79 12.88 5.46 -6.82
C CYS A 79 13.91 6.51 -7.20
N PRO A 80 14.72 6.25 -8.26
CA PRO A 80 15.59 7.27 -8.83
C PRO A 80 14.79 8.51 -9.26
N LYS A 81 15.39 9.67 -9.11
CA LYS A 81 14.78 10.96 -9.55
C LYS A 81 14.70 11.08 -11.07
N ASP A 82 15.57 10.36 -11.77
CA ASP A 82 15.46 10.25 -13.23
C ASP A 82 14.32 9.31 -13.61
N ASP A 83 14.08 9.14 -14.91
CA ASP A 83 12.98 8.31 -15.41
C ASP A 83 13.39 6.84 -15.66
N SER A 84 14.42 6.34 -14.97
CA SER A 84 14.90 4.98 -15.15
C SER A 84 13.96 3.92 -14.60
N PHE A 85 13.17 4.25 -13.56
CA PHE A 85 12.14 3.36 -13.04
C PHE A 85 10.82 3.58 -13.78
N GLN A 86 10.30 2.52 -14.38
CA GLN A 86 9.04 2.53 -15.13
C GLN A 86 8.02 1.64 -14.42
N LEU A 87 7.10 2.25 -13.66
CA LEU A 87 6.07 1.51 -12.95
C LEU A 87 5.19 0.68 -13.89
N SER A 88 4.92 1.19 -15.09
CA SER A 88 4.07 0.52 -16.08
C SER A 88 4.53 -0.90 -16.41
N GLU A 89 5.82 -1.19 -16.29
CA GLU A 89 6.38 -2.53 -16.53
C GLU A 89 5.99 -3.53 -15.44
N HIS A 90 5.52 -3.04 -14.29
CA HIS A 90 5.18 -3.85 -13.12
C HIS A 90 3.68 -3.94 -12.87
N LEU A 91 2.87 -3.28 -13.69
CA LEU A 91 1.42 -3.30 -13.55
C LEU A 91 0.81 -4.45 -14.34
N ALA A 92 -0.12 -5.17 -13.70
CA ALA A 92 -0.92 -6.18 -14.38
C ALA A 92 -1.88 -5.49 -15.37
N GLU A 93 -2.39 -6.27 -16.32
CA GLU A 93 -3.41 -5.80 -17.25
C GLU A 93 -4.63 -5.28 -16.46
N GLY A 94 -5.15 -4.14 -16.90
CA GLY A 94 -6.28 -3.50 -16.25
C GLY A 94 -5.93 -2.52 -15.15
N PHE A 95 -4.65 -2.29 -14.91
CA PHE A 95 -4.18 -1.31 -13.93
C PHE A 95 -3.48 -0.15 -14.63
N GLU A 96 -3.73 1.06 -14.14
CA GLU A 96 -3.16 2.29 -14.68
C GLU A 96 -2.70 3.21 -13.56
N CYS A 97 -1.52 3.80 -13.73
CA CYS A 97 -1.03 4.83 -12.81
C CYS A 97 -1.69 6.16 -13.17
N MET A 98 -2.54 6.66 -12.28
CA MET A 98 -3.30 7.89 -12.48
C MET A 98 -2.51 9.14 -12.08
N ALA A 99 -1.59 9.00 -11.13
CA ALA A 99 -0.78 10.11 -10.64
C ALA A 99 0.51 9.59 -10.00
N LYS A 100 1.56 10.41 -10.09
CA LYS A 100 2.84 10.18 -9.43
C LYS A 100 3.24 11.49 -8.75
N ARG A 101 3.57 11.43 -7.45
CA ARG A 101 3.98 12.60 -6.69
C ARG A 101 5.25 12.30 -5.90
N GLU A 102 6.18 13.26 -5.90
CA GLU A 102 7.32 13.21 -4.99
C GLU A 102 6.86 13.60 -3.58
N VAL A 103 7.14 12.76 -2.60
CA VAL A 103 6.81 13.02 -1.19
C VAL A 103 7.94 13.78 -0.53
N HIS A 104 9.17 13.26 -0.59
CA HIS A 104 10.37 13.94 -0.11
C HIS A 104 11.62 13.29 -0.68
N ALA A 105 12.73 14.02 -0.64
CA ALA A 105 14.04 13.50 -1.05
C ALA A 105 14.54 12.44 -0.07
N TYR A 106 15.12 11.38 -0.59
CA TYR A 106 15.75 10.32 0.18
C TYR A 106 17.28 10.40 0.11
N SER A 107 17.80 10.66 -1.08
CA SER A 107 19.22 10.86 -1.36
C SER A 107 19.38 11.87 -2.50
N PRO A 108 20.61 12.29 -2.87
CA PRO A 108 20.77 13.18 -4.01
C PRO A 108 20.17 12.68 -5.32
N SER A 109 20.12 11.35 -5.51
CA SER A 109 19.64 10.72 -6.75
C SER A 109 18.31 10.01 -6.63
N SER A 110 17.72 9.91 -5.42
CA SER A 110 16.50 9.17 -5.17
C SER A 110 15.53 9.95 -4.30
N SER A 111 14.23 9.71 -4.49
CA SER A 111 13.16 10.28 -3.67
C SER A 111 12.13 9.22 -3.33
N LEU A 112 11.37 9.49 -2.27
CA LEU A 112 10.14 8.76 -1.99
C LEU A 112 9.04 9.33 -2.87
N PHE A 113 8.45 8.47 -3.69
CA PHE A 113 7.29 8.79 -4.52
C PHE A 113 6.07 8.03 -4.06
N VAL A 114 4.90 8.60 -4.28
CA VAL A 114 3.64 7.86 -4.20
C VAL A 114 3.02 7.79 -5.59
N PHE A 115 2.61 6.58 -5.95
CA PHE A 115 1.92 6.29 -7.20
C PHE A 115 0.48 5.92 -6.88
N ASP A 116 -0.46 6.62 -7.49
CA ASP A 116 -1.89 6.32 -7.36
C ASP A 116 -2.30 5.43 -8.55
N ILE A 117 -2.56 4.18 -8.26
CA ILE A 117 -2.84 3.15 -9.26
C ILE A 117 -4.31 2.75 -9.18
N GLN A 118 -5.01 2.82 -10.29
CA GLN A 118 -6.42 2.44 -10.36
C GLN A 118 -6.59 1.14 -11.13
N ARG A 119 -7.47 0.28 -10.62
CA ARG A 119 -7.94 -0.88 -11.37
C ARG A 119 -9.10 -0.45 -12.26
N ASN A 120 -8.89 -0.54 -13.55
CA ASN A 120 -9.92 -0.22 -14.53
C ASN A 120 -10.84 -1.43 -14.77
N LEU A 121 -12.02 -1.16 -15.31
CA LEU A 121 -12.93 -2.18 -15.80
C LEU A 121 -12.30 -2.93 -16.98
N ILE A 122 -12.35 -4.24 -16.91
CA ILE A 122 -11.96 -5.09 -18.03
C ILE A 122 -13.09 -6.04 -18.35
#